data_9a12d34f40d8d622ee6ed33f54104a8a
#
_entry.id   9a12d34f40d8d622ee6ed33f54104a8a
#
_cell.length_a   1.000
_cell.length_b   1.000
_cell.length_c   1.000
_cell.angle_alpha   90.00
_cell.angle_beta   90.00
_cell.angle_gamma   90.00
#
_symmetry.space_group_name_H-M   'P 1'
#
loop_
_entity.id
_entity.type
_entity.pdbx_description
1 polymer ?
#
loop_
_entity_poly.entity_id
_entity_poly.type
_entity_poly.pdbx_seq_one_letter_code
_entity_poly.pdbx_strand_id
1 'polypeptide(L)'
;MNIGIIPARLNSKRFPKKILTPLNGKPMVVNTVERSLMAKNLDRVILAIDSEETKKALKDFDFEIVMTSKDHTSGTDRIAEVVQNIKEANIVINIQGDEPMIDPKIIDSLINKLESPSVEMLYRKYLLNL
;
A
#
# COMPACT_ATOMS: atom_id res chain seq x y z
N MET A 1 4.89 -14.07 -4.98
CA MET A 1 3.92 -13.01 -5.26
C MET A 1 4.44 -11.68 -4.76
N ASN A 2 4.37 -10.67 -5.59
CA ASN A 2 4.81 -9.30 -5.26
C ASN A 2 3.60 -8.46 -4.91
N ILE A 3 3.61 -7.86 -3.72
CA ILE A 3 2.44 -7.16 -3.18
C ILE A 3 2.80 -5.72 -2.82
N GLY A 4 1.99 -4.78 -3.31
CA GLY A 4 2.02 -3.41 -2.84
C GLY A 4 1.00 -3.25 -1.72
N ILE A 5 1.40 -2.69 -0.59
CA ILE A 5 0.50 -2.40 0.52
C ILE A 5 0.55 -0.91 0.81
N ILE A 6 -0.63 -0.30 0.85
CA ILE A 6 -0.80 1.11 1.13
C ILE A 6 -1.41 1.24 2.53
N PRO A 7 -0.60 1.51 3.56
CA PRO A 7 -1.15 1.75 4.89
C PRO A 7 -1.78 3.14 4.93
N ALA A 8 -3.01 3.21 5.42
CA ALA A 8 -3.77 4.46 5.40
C ALA A 8 -4.58 4.61 6.68
N ARG A 9 -4.02 5.35 7.64
CA ARG A 9 -4.76 5.72 8.85
C ARG A 9 -5.68 6.91 8.54
N LEU A 10 -6.86 6.92 9.15
CA LEU A 10 -7.81 8.00 8.93
C LEU A 10 -7.35 9.30 9.58
N ASN A 11 -6.89 9.23 10.83
CA ASN A 11 -6.54 10.41 11.61
C ASN A 11 -5.04 10.63 11.65
N SER A 12 -4.63 11.85 11.31
CA SER A 12 -3.27 12.33 11.39
C SER A 12 -3.28 13.61 12.23
N LYS A 13 -2.27 13.81 13.07
CA LYS A 13 -2.19 15.02 13.92
C LYS A 13 -2.10 16.31 13.09
N ARG A 14 -1.41 16.26 11.95
CA ARG A 14 -1.18 17.43 11.10
C ARG A 14 -2.32 17.74 10.14
N PHE A 15 -2.94 16.70 9.61
CA PHE A 15 -3.99 16.85 8.62
C PHE A 15 -5.00 15.71 8.78
N PRO A 16 -6.03 15.88 9.64
CA PRO A 16 -7.05 14.86 9.85
C PRO A 16 -7.73 14.49 8.54
N LYS A 17 -7.95 13.19 8.33
CA LYS A 17 -8.63 12.64 7.15
C LYS A 17 -7.96 13.02 5.81
N LYS A 18 -6.65 13.25 5.81
CA LYS A 18 -5.91 13.64 4.61
C LYS A 18 -6.14 12.68 3.45
N ILE A 19 -6.14 11.37 3.71
CA ILE A 19 -6.29 10.35 2.68
C ILE A 19 -7.64 10.41 1.96
N LEU A 20 -8.66 10.98 2.59
CA LEU A 20 -9.99 11.14 2.01
C LEU A 20 -10.20 12.50 1.34
N THR A 21 -9.21 13.40 1.37
CA THR A 21 -9.29 14.71 0.72
C THR A 21 -9.47 14.53 -0.79
N PRO A 22 -10.47 15.20 -1.38
CA PRO A 22 -10.70 15.08 -2.83
C PRO A 22 -9.50 15.56 -3.66
N LEU A 23 -9.13 14.75 -4.64
CA LEU A 23 -8.12 15.09 -5.63
C LEU A 23 -8.57 14.49 -6.96
N ASN A 24 -8.72 15.32 -7.97
CA ASN A 24 -9.26 14.89 -9.27
C ASN A 24 -10.64 14.22 -9.16
N GLY A 25 -11.49 14.74 -8.27
CA GLY A 25 -12.85 14.27 -8.10
C GLY A 25 -13.03 12.99 -7.29
N LYS A 26 -11.97 12.48 -6.66
CA LYS A 26 -12.02 11.28 -5.81
C LYS A 26 -11.04 11.40 -4.65
N PRO A 27 -11.22 10.59 -3.59
CA PRO A 27 -10.30 10.66 -2.44
C PRO A 27 -8.85 10.47 -2.87
N MET A 28 -7.94 11.20 -2.22
CA MET A 28 -6.50 11.15 -2.54
C MET A 28 -5.96 9.72 -2.56
N VAL A 29 -6.32 8.90 -1.58
CA VAL A 29 -5.83 7.52 -1.48
C VAL A 29 -6.26 6.66 -2.67
N VAL A 30 -7.42 6.95 -3.26
CA VAL A 30 -7.88 6.22 -4.45
C VAL A 30 -6.95 6.48 -5.63
N ASN A 31 -6.49 7.72 -5.79
CA ASN A 31 -5.50 8.04 -6.81
C ASN A 31 -4.22 7.23 -6.61
N THR A 32 -3.77 7.10 -5.36
CA THR A 32 -2.57 6.31 -5.03
C THR A 32 -2.76 4.84 -5.38
N VAL A 33 -3.92 4.26 -5.02
CA VAL A 33 -4.23 2.86 -5.35
C VAL A 33 -4.25 2.63 -6.85
N GLU A 34 -4.95 3.50 -7.58
CA GLU A 34 -5.07 3.36 -9.04
C GLU A 34 -3.72 3.46 -9.74
N ARG A 35 -2.87 4.39 -9.29
CA ARG A 35 -1.50 4.51 -9.84
C ARG A 35 -0.69 3.25 -9.55
N SER A 36 -0.78 2.73 -8.34
CA SER A 36 -0.06 1.52 -7.95
C SER A 36 -0.50 0.30 -8.76
N LEU A 37 -1.80 0.21 -9.06
CA LEU A 37 -2.34 -0.89 -9.87
C LEU A 37 -1.80 -0.88 -11.31
N MET A 38 -1.23 0.23 -11.76
CA MET A 38 -0.62 0.32 -13.09
C MET A 38 0.78 -0.31 -13.14
N ALA A 39 1.38 -0.62 -11.99
CA ALA A 39 2.68 -1.28 -11.93
C ALA A 39 2.54 -2.73 -12.44
N LYS A 40 3.35 -3.10 -13.41
CA LYS A 40 3.26 -4.40 -14.09
C LYS A 40 3.79 -5.55 -13.27
N ASN A 41 4.74 -5.27 -12.37
CA ASN A 41 5.41 -6.30 -11.59
C ASN A 41 4.75 -6.58 -10.23
N LEU A 42 3.68 -5.84 -9.88
CA LEU A 42 2.88 -6.13 -8.71
C LEU A 42 1.77 -7.13 -9.05
N ASP A 43 1.65 -8.15 -8.24
CA ASP A 43 0.57 -9.15 -8.37
C ASP A 43 -0.71 -8.73 -7.65
N ARG A 44 -0.56 -7.97 -6.57
CA ARG A 44 -1.68 -7.45 -5.78
C ARG A 44 -1.35 -6.07 -5.23
N VAL A 45 -2.39 -5.25 -5.06
CA VAL A 45 -2.30 -4.00 -4.31
C VAL A 45 -3.38 -4.03 -3.24
N ILE A 46 -2.99 -3.81 -2.00
CA ILE A 46 -3.90 -3.87 -0.84
C ILE A 46 -3.86 -2.53 -0.12
N LEU A 47 -5.04 -1.95 0.11
CA LEU A 47 -5.18 -0.78 0.95
C LEU A 47 -5.49 -1.24 2.38
N ALA A 48 -4.60 -0.94 3.31
CA ALA A 48 -4.75 -1.32 4.71
C ALA A 48 -5.25 -0.12 5.51
N ILE A 49 -6.49 -0.19 5.96
CA ILE A 49 -7.17 0.91 6.65
C ILE A 49 -7.44 0.58 8.13
N ASP A 50 -7.79 1.59 8.91
CA ASP A 50 -8.05 1.44 10.35
C ASP A 50 -9.43 1.94 10.79
N SER A 51 -10.29 2.30 9.86
CA SER A 51 -11.54 2.96 10.20
C SER A 51 -12.70 2.53 9.32
N GLU A 52 -13.87 2.31 9.94
CA GLU A 52 -15.11 2.06 9.21
C GLU A 52 -15.53 3.27 8.38
N GLU A 53 -15.21 4.48 8.82
CA GLU A 53 -15.48 5.69 8.05
C GLU A 53 -14.76 5.64 6.70
N THR A 54 -13.50 5.24 6.72
CA THR A 54 -12.71 5.07 5.49
C THR A 54 -13.32 4.00 4.58
N LYS A 55 -13.70 2.87 5.17
CA LYS A 55 -14.32 1.77 4.42
C LYS A 55 -15.58 2.24 3.70
N LYS A 56 -16.44 2.98 4.41
CA LYS A 56 -17.68 3.52 3.83
C LYS A 56 -17.41 4.53 2.73
N ALA A 57 -16.42 5.40 2.93
CA ALA A 57 -16.07 6.43 1.94
C ALA A 57 -15.55 5.81 0.64
N LEU A 58 -14.99 4.62 0.69
CA LEU A 58 -14.37 3.95 -0.45
C LEU A 58 -15.21 2.82 -1.04
N LYS A 59 -16.44 2.63 -0.58
CA LYS A 59 -17.29 1.48 -0.96
C LYS A 59 -17.59 1.39 -2.46
N ASP A 60 -17.58 2.51 -3.17
CA ASP A 60 -17.91 2.55 -4.60
C ASP A 60 -16.69 2.32 -5.51
N PHE A 61 -15.51 2.13 -4.92
CA PHE A 61 -14.28 1.88 -5.66
C PHE A 61 -13.93 0.39 -5.62
N ASP A 62 -13.49 -0.15 -6.75
CA ASP A 62 -13.21 -1.58 -6.88
C ASP A 62 -11.71 -1.86 -6.73
N PHE A 63 -11.29 -2.10 -5.50
CA PHE A 63 -9.94 -2.58 -5.18
C PHE A 63 -9.93 -3.24 -3.80
N GLU A 64 -8.85 -3.95 -3.50
CA GLU A 64 -8.76 -4.74 -2.28
C GLU A 64 -8.49 -3.87 -1.05
N ILE A 65 -9.34 -3.98 -0.03
CA ILE A 65 -9.22 -3.24 1.23
C ILE A 65 -9.19 -4.24 2.38
N VAL A 66 -8.25 -4.04 3.31
CA VAL A 66 -8.14 -4.85 4.52
C VAL A 66 -8.22 -3.93 5.73
N MET A 67 -9.08 -4.29 6.69
CA MET A 67 -9.18 -3.60 7.97
C MET A 67 -8.07 -4.07 8.89
N THR A 68 -7.37 -3.13 9.53
CA THR A 68 -6.29 -3.40 10.47
C THR A 68 -6.56 -2.72 11.81
N SER A 69 -5.79 -3.06 12.84
CA SER A 69 -5.93 -2.48 14.17
C SER A 69 -5.70 -0.96 14.15
N LYS A 70 -6.45 -0.26 15.00
CA LYS A 70 -6.27 1.18 15.22
C LYS A 70 -5.02 1.49 16.05
N ASP A 71 -4.46 0.49 16.72
CA ASP A 71 -3.40 0.67 17.71
C ASP A 71 -2.00 0.71 17.12
N HIS A 72 -1.86 0.51 15.82
CA HIS A 72 -0.55 0.61 15.17
C HIS A 72 0.01 2.03 15.23
N THR A 73 1.29 2.12 15.62
CA THR A 73 2.01 3.40 15.72
C THR A 73 2.71 3.78 14.44
N SER A 74 2.86 2.84 13.49
CA SER A 74 3.54 3.09 12.21
C SER A 74 2.85 2.35 11.07
N GLY A 75 3.12 2.82 9.85
CA GLY A 75 2.66 2.13 8.64
C GLY A 75 3.29 0.75 8.50
N THR A 76 4.54 0.60 8.92
CA THR A 76 5.24 -0.69 8.89
C THR A 76 4.56 -1.75 9.75
N ASP A 77 4.11 -1.38 10.95
CA ASP A 77 3.37 -2.28 11.84
C ASP A 77 2.05 -2.72 11.21
N ARG A 78 1.35 -1.80 10.57
CA ARG A 78 0.10 -2.08 9.88
C ARG A 78 0.31 -3.05 8.72
N ILE A 79 1.36 -2.86 7.96
CA ILE A 79 1.73 -3.76 6.87
C ILE A 79 2.05 -5.16 7.40
N ALA A 80 2.76 -5.24 8.51
CA ALA A 80 3.10 -6.53 9.14
C ALA A 80 1.85 -7.33 9.49
N GLU A 81 0.80 -6.67 10.01
CA GLU A 81 -0.46 -7.34 10.30
C GLU A 81 -1.08 -7.97 9.04
N VAL A 82 -1.07 -7.22 7.92
CA VAL A 82 -1.61 -7.72 6.66
C VAL A 82 -0.80 -8.90 6.13
N VAL A 83 0.53 -8.77 6.14
CA VAL A 83 1.43 -9.77 5.56
C VAL A 83 1.39 -11.10 6.31
N GLN A 84 1.13 -11.08 7.62
CA GLN A 84 1.00 -12.30 8.41
C GLN A 84 0.00 -13.30 7.82
N ASN A 85 -1.01 -12.81 7.13
CA ASN A 85 -2.08 -13.62 6.57
C ASN A 85 -1.85 -13.97 5.10
N ILE A 86 -0.71 -13.57 4.52
CA ILE A 86 -0.39 -13.81 3.12
C ILE A 86 0.92 -14.58 3.02
N LYS A 87 0.82 -15.91 2.93
CA LYS A 87 2.00 -16.79 2.92
C LYS A 87 2.79 -16.71 1.63
N GLU A 88 2.13 -16.36 0.53
CA GLU A 88 2.72 -16.32 -0.81
C GLU A 88 3.48 -15.02 -1.09
N ALA A 89 3.49 -14.08 -0.16
CA ALA A 89 4.19 -12.80 -0.35
C ALA A 89 5.71 -13.02 -0.33
N ASN A 90 6.37 -12.67 -1.43
CA ASN A 90 7.83 -12.70 -1.54
C ASN A 90 8.41 -11.30 -1.37
N ILE A 91 7.85 -10.33 -2.08
CA ILE A 91 8.25 -8.94 -2.03
C ILE A 91 7.05 -8.11 -1.60
N VAL A 92 7.25 -7.25 -0.61
CA VAL A 92 6.22 -6.34 -0.12
C VAL A 92 6.74 -4.92 -0.25
N ILE A 93 6.01 -4.10 -1.02
CA ILE A 93 6.34 -2.69 -1.22
C ILE A 93 5.39 -1.85 -0.35
N ASN A 94 5.97 -1.02 0.52
CA ASN A 94 5.21 -0.05 1.31
C ASN A 94 5.00 1.21 0.46
N ILE A 95 3.76 1.48 0.07
CA ILE A 95 3.41 2.64 -0.73
C ILE A 95 2.63 3.62 0.15
N GLN A 96 3.10 4.86 0.22
CA GLN A 96 2.46 5.87 1.05
C GLN A 96 1.11 6.30 0.48
N GLY A 97 0.07 6.33 1.31
CA GLY A 97 -1.28 6.70 0.88
C GLY A 97 -1.41 8.13 0.35
N ASP A 98 -0.48 9.00 0.72
CA ASP A 98 -0.44 10.38 0.28
C ASP A 98 0.54 10.63 -0.89
N GLU A 99 0.78 9.61 -1.69
CA GLU A 99 1.59 9.68 -2.90
C GLU A 99 0.72 9.45 -4.15
N PRO A 100 -0.25 10.36 -4.43
CA PRO A 100 -1.21 10.14 -5.53
C PRO A 100 -0.58 10.20 -6.92
N MET A 101 0.64 10.71 -7.02
CA MET A 101 1.37 10.82 -8.28
C MET A 101 2.51 9.80 -8.39
N ILE A 102 2.49 8.75 -7.56
CA ILE A 102 3.55 7.75 -7.62
C ILE A 102 3.72 7.19 -9.01
N ASP A 103 4.98 7.04 -9.45
CA ASP A 103 5.28 6.49 -10.76
C ASP A 103 5.32 4.97 -10.71
N PRO A 104 4.40 4.29 -11.43
CA PRO A 104 4.39 2.82 -11.47
C PRO A 104 5.71 2.22 -11.94
N LYS A 105 6.47 2.93 -12.77
CA LYS A 105 7.77 2.47 -13.26
C LYS A 105 8.81 2.38 -12.14
N ILE A 106 8.72 3.25 -11.14
CA ILE A 106 9.62 3.20 -9.98
C ILE A 106 9.34 1.93 -9.18
N ILE A 107 8.08 1.57 -8.99
CA ILE A 107 7.69 0.34 -8.32
C ILE A 107 8.26 -0.87 -9.06
N ASP A 108 8.08 -0.90 -10.39
CA ASP A 108 8.57 -2.00 -11.22
C ASP A 108 10.10 -2.10 -11.18
N SER A 109 10.80 -0.96 -11.18
CA SER A 109 12.26 -0.93 -11.10
C SER A 109 12.80 -1.51 -9.79
N LEU A 110 12.14 -1.18 -8.67
CA LEU A 110 12.51 -1.72 -7.36
C LEU A 110 12.32 -3.23 -7.32
N ILE A 111 11.21 -3.72 -7.83
CA ILE A 111 10.92 -5.15 -7.87
C ILE A 111 11.97 -5.87 -8.73
N ASN A 112 12.30 -5.33 -9.90
CA ASN A 112 13.31 -5.90 -10.79
C ASN A 112 14.67 -6.02 -10.10
N LYS A 113 15.07 -5.00 -9.33
CA LYS A 113 16.32 -5.05 -8.58
C LYS A 113 16.33 -6.16 -7.54
N LEU A 114 15.22 -6.35 -6.84
CA LEU A 114 15.11 -7.38 -5.80
C LEU A 114 15.06 -8.80 -6.36
N GLU A 115 14.53 -8.95 -7.56
CA GLU A 115 14.47 -10.24 -8.25
C GLU A 115 15.76 -10.57 -8.98
N SER A 116 16.71 -9.61 -9.04
CA SER A 116 17.97 -9.80 -9.74
C SER A 116 18.82 -10.92 -9.11
N PRO A 117 19.39 -11.82 -9.92
CA PRO A 117 20.25 -12.89 -9.41
C PRO A 117 21.52 -12.40 -8.70
N SER A 118 21.91 -11.14 -8.92
CA SER A 118 23.07 -10.54 -8.27
C SER A 118 22.82 -10.17 -6.81
N VAL A 119 21.55 -10.17 -6.38
CA VAL A 119 21.18 -9.92 -5.00
C VAL A 119 21.09 -11.26 -4.28
N GLU A 120 22.05 -11.53 -3.39
CA GLU A 120 22.03 -12.73 -2.58
C GLU A 120 20.91 -12.62 -1.56
N MET A 121 19.97 -13.54 -1.62
CA MET A 121 18.73 -13.44 -0.84
C MET A 121 18.69 -14.51 0.25
N LEU A 122 19.10 -14.15 1.45
CA LEU A 122 18.92 -14.98 2.64
C LEU A 122 17.44 -15.02 3.06
N TYR A 123 16.67 -14.01 2.68
CA TYR A 123 15.26 -13.89 2.99
C TYR A 123 14.46 -13.60 1.73
N ARG A 124 13.35 -14.31 1.55
CA ARG A 124 12.48 -14.14 0.39
C ARG A 124 11.37 -13.10 0.62
N LYS A 125 11.35 -12.44 1.76
CA LYS A 125 10.38 -11.39 2.05
C LYS A 125 11.10 -10.09 2.29
N TYR A 126 10.76 -9.08 1.51
CA TYR A 126 11.34 -7.75 1.60
C TYR A 126 10.26 -6.72 1.76
N LEU A 127 10.47 -5.81 2.70
CA LEU A 127 9.65 -4.62 2.85
C LEU A 127 10.44 -3.43 2.37
N LEU A 128 9.97 -2.77 1.31
CA LEU A 128 10.57 -1.56 0.79
C LEU A 128 9.64 -0.38 0.98
N ASN A 129 10.21 0.73 1.45
CA ASN A 129 9.51 1.99 1.60
C ASN A 129 9.77 2.87 0.36
N LEU A 130 8.69 3.33 -0.25
CA LEU A 130 8.74 4.29 -1.35
C LEU A 130 8.46 5.70 -0.87
#